data_e3363990bd12cb9580b7660d570cc168
#
_entry.id   e3363990bd12cb9580b7660d570cc168
#
_cell.length_a   1.000
_cell.length_b   1.000
_cell.length_c   1.000
_cell.angle_alpha   90.00
_cell.angle_beta   90.00
_cell.angle_gamma   90.00
#
_symmetry.space_group_name_H-M   'P 1'
#
loop_
_entity.id
_entity.type
_entity.pdbx_description
1 polymer ?
#
loop_
_entity_poly.entity_id
_entity_poly.type
_entity_poly.pdbx_seq_one_letter_code
_entity_poly.pdbx_strand_id
1 'polypeptide(L)'
;MATRIDGKALAAKVKAQVAEKAAKLPRQPGLAVVLVGEDPASQVYVRGKEADCGECGIRSFPYRLPAETTQRELLDLIEKLNRDPAVDGILVQLPLPEPLEEAAVIAAIAPEKDVDCFHPYNVGRLNIGDPVFRPCTPAGVMEMLREYGISPAGKRCVVLGRSNIVGKPMAALLTQADGTVTLCHSKTPDLADITRQADILVSAVGKVNCVTADMVKDGAVVIDVAMNRNEAGKLCGDVDLAAVEPKASYITPVPGGVGPMTRAMLMRNILTAAEAHLK
;
A
#
# COMPACT_ATOMS: atom_id res chain seq x y z
N MET A 1 -22.27 -4.78 -16.82
CA MET A 1 -21.24 -5.40 -15.94
C MET A 1 -20.10 -4.42 -15.78
N ALA A 2 -19.54 -4.31 -14.60
CA ALA A 2 -18.41 -3.44 -14.33
C ALA A 2 -17.17 -3.86 -15.14
N THR A 3 -16.32 -2.88 -15.47
CA THR A 3 -14.96 -3.14 -15.92
C THR A 3 -14.12 -3.56 -14.71
N ARG A 4 -13.57 -4.77 -14.73
CA ARG A 4 -12.64 -5.21 -13.68
C ARG A 4 -11.28 -4.56 -13.89
N ILE A 5 -10.77 -3.89 -12.86
CA ILE A 5 -9.45 -3.28 -12.86
C ILE A 5 -8.40 -4.37 -12.62
N ASP A 6 -7.62 -4.69 -13.65
CA ASP A 6 -6.56 -5.72 -13.56
C ASP A 6 -5.28 -5.15 -12.94
N GLY A 7 -5.21 -5.22 -11.62
CA GLY A 7 -4.03 -4.77 -10.88
C GLY A 7 -2.80 -5.66 -11.09
N LYS A 8 -2.98 -6.92 -11.46
CA LYS A 8 -1.86 -7.82 -11.75
C LYS A 8 -1.13 -7.43 -13.04
N ALA A 9 -1.89 -7.17 -14.11
CA ALA A 9 -1.31 -6.71 -15.37
C ALA A 9 -0.63 -5.34 -15.22
N LEU A 10 -1.27 -4.42 -14.51
CA LEU A 10 -0.69 -3.09 -14.26
C LEU A 10 0.57 -3.17 -13.38
N ALA A 11 0.58 -4.02 -12.35
CA ALA A 11 1.77 -4.23 -11.52
C ALA A 11 2.96 -4.77 -12.33
N ALA A 12 2.72 -5.69 -13.26
CA ALA A 12 3.77 -6.18 -14.16
C ALA A 12 4.32 -5.05 -15.04
N LYS A 13 3.46 -4.18 -15.60
CA LYS A 13 3.87 -2.99 -16.37
C LYS A 13 4.74 -2.05 -15.53
N VAL A 14 4.33 -1.75 -14.29
CA VAL A 14 5.09 -0.88 -13.39
C VAL A 14 6.44 -1.50 -13.03
N LYS A 15 6.49 -2.79 -12.70
CA LYS A 15 7.75 -3.49 -12.38
C LYS A 15 8.71 -3.49 -13.57
N ALA A 16 8.22 -3.71 -14.78
CA ALA A 16 9.05 -3.64 -16.00
C ALA A 16 9.68 -2.24 -16.19
N GLN A 17 8.91 -1.17 -15.95
CA GLN A 17 9.43 0.21 -15.97
C GLN A 17 10.49 0.45 -14.90
N VAL A 18 10.30 -0.10 -13.70
CA VAL A 18 11.30 -0.02 -12.62
C VAL A 18 12.58 -0.75 -13.01
N ALA A 19 12.47 -1.98 -13.53
CA ALA A 19 13.60 -2.78 -13.96
C ALA A 19 14.44 -2.07 -15.06
N GLU A 20 13.76 -1.49 -16.06
CA GLU A 20 14.42 -0.72 -17.12
C GLU A 20 15.22 0.48 -16.57
N LYS A 21 14.65 1.21 -15.60
CA LYS A 21 15.32 2.35 -15.00
C LYS A 21 16.44 1.92 -14.04
N ALA A 22 16.20 0.88 -13.23
CA ALA A 22 17.21 0.35 -12.30
C ALA A 22 18.46 -0.13 -13.04
N ALA A 23 18.30 -0.76 -14.21
CA ALA A 23 19.42 -1.20 -15.06
C ALA A 23 20.31 -0.05 -15.59
N LYS A 24 19.80 1.19 -15.60
CA LYS A 24 20.54 2.39 -16.04
C LYS A 24 21.30 3.08 -14.92
N LEU A 25 21.09 2.67 -13.67
CA LEU A 25 21.79 3.25 -12.52
C LEU A 25 23.23 2.73 -12.43
N PRO A 26 24.17 3.52 -11.89
CA PRO A 26 25.56 3.12 -11.75
C PRO A 26 25.78 1.97 -10.74
N ARG A 27 24.82 1.72 -9.87
CA ARG A 27 24.75 0.54 -8.98
C ARG A 27 23.33 0.03 -8.83
N GLN A 28 23.21 -1.21 -8.43
CA GLN A 28 21.92 -1.83 -8.11
C GLN A 28 21.29 -1.11 -6.90
N PRO A 29 19.98 -0.71 -6.98
CA PRO A 29 19.24 -0.26 -5.80
C PRO A 29 19.21 -1.36 -4.72
N GLY A 30 19.23 -0.98 -3.45
CA GLY A 30 19.24 -1.90 -2.32
C GLY A 30 18.05 -1.75 -1.39
N LEU A 31 17.39 -2.87 -1.04
CA LEU A 31 16.31 -2.93 -0.06
C LEU A 31 16.71 -3.84 1.10
N ALA A 32 16.76 -3.30 2.32
CA ALA A 32 16.79 -4.09 3.53
C ALA A 32 15.37 -4.50 3.92
N VAL A 33 15.13 -5.80 4.05
CA VAL A 33 13.84 -6.37 4.48
C VAL A 33 14.02 -7.02 5.83
N VAL A 34 13.42 -6.44 6.85
CA VAL A 34 13.50 -6.93 8.24
C VAL A 34 12.20 -7.63 8.61
N LEU A 35 12.30 -8.89 9.02
CA LEU A 35 11.21 -9.70 9.53
C LEU A 35 11.56 -10.15 10.95
N VAL A 36 10.68 -9.90 11.91
CA VAL A 36 10.83 -10.37 13.29
C VAL A 36 9.79 -11.44 13.56
N GLY A 37 10.23 -12.58 14.07
CA GLY A 37 9.37 -13.74 14.34
C GLY A 37 9.02 -14.55 13.10
N GLU A 38 8.10 -15.50 13.28
CA GLU A 38 7.79 -16.54 12.27
C GLU A 38 6.32 -16.50 11.80
N ASP A 39 5.64 -15.36 11.87
CA ASP A 39 4.26 -15.25 11.37
C ASP A 39 4.16 -15.71 9.90
N PRO A 40 3.35 -16.74 9.60
CA PRO A 40 3.29 -17.31 8.25
C PRO A 40 2.81 -16.33 7.18
N ALA A 41 1.91 -15.42 7.54
CA ALA A 41 1.40 -14.40 6.62
C ALA A 41 2.52 -13.41 6.26
N SER A 42 3.24 -12.89 7.25
CA SER A 42 4.40 -12.01 7.07
C SER A 42 5.49 -12.65 6.21
N GLN A 43 5.77 -13.95 6.42
CA GLN A 43 6.74 -14.69 5.59
C GLN A 43 6.34 -14.76 4.11
N VAL A 44 5.05 -14.95 3.82
CA VAL A 44 4.55 -14.97 2.43
C VAL A 44 4.72 -13.60 1.79
N TYR A 45 4.40 -12.51 2.51
CA TYR A 45 4.58 -11.15 2.01
C TYR A 45 6.05 -10.82 1.74
N VAL A 46 6.94 -11.15 2.67
CA VAL A 46 8.38 -10.93 2.52
C VAL A 46 8.94 -11.67 1.31
N ARG A 47 8.62 -12.97 1.17
CA ARG A 47 9.03 -13.75 -0.02
C ARG A 47 8.54 -13.13 -1.33
N GLY A 48 7.31 -12.61 -1.35
CA GLY A 48 6.78 -11.90 -2.51
C GLY A 48 7.56 -10.63 -2.84
N LYS A 49 7.95 -9.85 -1.83
CA LYS A 49 8.75 -8.63 -2.00
C LYS A 49 10.18 -8.95 -2.47
N GLU A 50 10.80 -9.99 -1.91
CA GLU A 50 12.13 -10.47 -2.33
C GLU A 50 12.12 -10.92 -3.81
N ALA A 51 11.09 -11.64 -4.24
CA ALA A 51 10.92 -12.05 -5.64
C ALA A 51 10.76 -10.83 -6.57
N ASP A 52 9.93 -9.84 -6.19
CA ASP A 52 9.74 -8.61 -6.96
C ASP A 52 11.03 -7.79 -7.04
N CYS A 53 11.87 -7.78 -5.99
CA CYS A 53 13.21 -7.18 -6.04
C CYS A 53 14.05 -7.82 -7.15
N GLY A 54 14.09 -9.16 -7.21
CA GLY A 54 14.81 -9.90 -8.26
C GLY A 54 14.33 -9.54 -9.68
N GLU A 55 12.98 -9.49 -9.88
CA GLU A 55 12.40 -9.10 -11.17
C GLU A 55 12.76 -7.64 -11.56
N CYS A 56 12.89 -6.75 -10.58
CA CYS A 56 13.16 -5.32 -10.82
C CYS A 56 14.65 -4.97 -10.83
N GLY A 57 15.57 -5.94 -10.70
CA GLY A 57 17.00 -5.66 -10.62
C GLY A 57 17.42 -4.93 -9.33
N ILE A 58 16.65 -5.10 -8.26
CA ILE A 58 16.90 -4.54 -6.92
C ILE A 58 17.57 -5.60 -6.06
N ARG A 59 18.63 -5.25 -5.37
CA ARG A 59 19.29 -6.14 -4.40
C ARG A 59 18.51 -6.17 -3.10
N SER A 60 18.05 -7.36 -2.70
CA SER A 60 17.41 -7.58 -1.40
C SER A 60 18.44 -7.99 -0.36
N PHE A 61 18.38 -7.38 0.82
CA PHE A 61 19.16 -7.72 2.02
C PHE A 61 18.18 -8.23 3.10
N PRO A 62 17.95 -9.55 3.18
CA PRO A 62 17.00 -10.10 4.15
C PRO A 62 17.62 -10.19 5.56
N TYR A 63 16.89 -9.68 6.54
CA TYR A 63 17.17 -9.80 7.97
C TYR A 63 16.02 -10.55 8.63
N ARG A 64 16.27 -11.77 9.07
CA ARG A 64 15.30 -12.61 9.78
C ARG A 64 15.73 -12.69 11.23
N LEU A 65 14.97 -12.02 12.09
CA LEU A 65 15.22 -11.92 13.50
C LEU A 65 14.29 -12.86 14.28
N PRO A 66 14.76 -13.48 15.37
CA PRO A 66 13.90 -14.31 16.22
C PRO A 66 12.81 -13.49 16.90
N ALA A 67 11.73 -14.14 17.35
CA ALA A 67 10.61 -13.47 18.02
C ALA A 67 11.00 -12.79 19.33
N GLU A 68 12.05 -13.28 19.97
CA GLU A 68 12.62 -12.77 21.22
C GLU A 68 13.52 -11.54 21.05
N THR A 69 13.67 -11.06 19.82
CA THR A 69 14.46 -9.85 19.51
C THR A 69 13.96 -8.69 20.34
N THR A 70 14.86 -8.05 21.07
CA THR A 70 14.54 -6.89 21.89
C THR A 70 14.36 -5.63 21.04
N GLN A 71 13.62 -4.66 21.58
CA GLN A 71 13.47 -3.34 20.97
C GLN A 71 14.82 -2.69 20.66
N ARG A 72 15.79 -2.82 21.57
CA ARG A 72 17.14 -2.26 21.40
C ARG A 72 17.87 -2.89 20.23
N GLU A 73 17.91 -4.22 20.15
CA GLU A 73 18.58 -4.94 19.06
C GLU A 73 17.99 -4.56 17.69
N LEU A 74 16.65 -4.42 17.59
CA LEU A 74 16.00 -4.01 16.36
C LEU A 74 16.35 -2.57 15.99
N LEU A 75 16.37 -1.64 16.95
CA LEU A 75 16.77 -0.25 16.72
C LEU A 75 18.23 -0.11 16.34
N ASP A 76 19.13 -0.87 16.97
CA ASP A 76 20.58 -0.91 16.64
C ASP A 76 20.77 -1.42 15.20
N LEU A 77 20.01 -2.42 14.76
CA LEU A 77 20.02 -2.88 13.37
C LEU A 77 19.56 -1.78 12.41
N ILE A 78 18.44 -1.10 12.71
CA ILE A 78 17.91 -0.02 11.86
C ILE A 78 18.94 1.10 11.74
N GLU A 79 19.57 1.51 12.82
CA GLU A 79 20.62 2.53 12.80
C GLU A 79 21.81 2.13 11.91
N LYS A 80 22.23 0.87 11.96
CA LYS A 80 23.25 0.33 11.07
C LYS A 80 22.82 0.38 9.60
N LEU A 81 21.54 0.02 9.31
CA LEU A 81 20.99 0.06 7.96
C LEU A 81 20.83 1.50 7.44
N ASN A 82 20.49 2.45 8.32
CA ASN A 82 20.44 3.86 7.97
C ASN A 82 21.79 4.38 7.46
N ARG A 83 22.90 3.89 8.02
CA ARG A 83 24.28 4.28 7.66
C ARG A 83 24.86 3.49 6.48
N ASP A 84 24.24 2.39 6.08
CA ASP A 84 24.76 1.55 5.00
C ASP A 84 24.47 2.20 3.62
N PRO A 85 25.50 2.60 2.85
CA PRO A 85 25.32 3.21 1.54
C PRO A 85 24.82 2.23 0.47
N ALA A 86 24.86 0.92 0.73
CA ALA A 86 24.30 -0.10 -0.16
C ALA A 86 22.78 -0.26 0.00
N VAL A 87 22.20 0.30 1.06
CA VAL A 87 20.78 0.21 1.39
C VAL A 87 20.10 1.53 1.04
N ASP A 88 19.24 1.51 0.03
CA ASP A 88 18.43 2.68 -0.39
C ASP A 88 17.08 2.74 0.31
N GLY A 89 16.53 1.59 0.67
CA GLY A 89 15.28 1.50 1.39
C GLY A 89 15.33 0.49 2.53
N ILE A 90 14.61 0.79 3.60
CA ILE A 90 14.42 -0.10 4.74
C ILE A 90 12.94 -0.41 4.86
N LEU A 91 12.63 -1.69 4.93
CA LEU A 91 11.29 -2.19 5.17
C LEU A 91 11.30 -3.10 6.40
N VAL A 92 10.58 -2.71 7.42
CA VAL A 92 10.28 -3.57 8.57
C VAL A 92 8.88 -4.14 8.40
N GLN A 93 8.78 -5.45 8.25
CA GLN A 93 7.49 -6.09 8.01
C GLN A 93 6.61 -6.03 9.25
N LEU A 94 5.46 -5.38 9.14
CA LEU A 94 4.43 -5.32 10.16
C LEU A 94 3.39 -6.46 10.00
N PRO A 95 2.72 -6.86 11.09
CA PRO A 95 2.90 -6.40 12.47
C PRO A 95 4.16 -6.96 13.12
N LEU A 96 4.68 -6.24 14.11
CA LEU A 96 5.77 -6.72 14.97
C LEU A 96 5.21 -7.57 16.12
N PRO A 97 5.94 -8.60 16.59
CA PRO A 97 5.56 -9.31 17.81
C PRO A 97 5.69 -8.42 19.06
N GLU A 98 4.79 -8.60 20.02
CA GLU A 98 4.93 -7.96 21.32
C GLU A 98 6.20 -8.44 22.07
N PRO A 99 6.90 -7.60 22.82
CA PRO A 99 6.53 -6.24 23.21
C PRO A 99 7.13 -5.11 22.34
N LEU A 100 7.45 -5.37 21.08
CA LEU A 100 8.08 -4.37 20.20
C LEU A 100 7.11 -3.23 19.86
N GLU A 101 7.59 -2.00 19.99
CA GLU A 101 6.83 -0.78 19.71
C GLU A 101 7.00 -0.34 18.25
N GLU A 102 6.01 -0.65 17.40
CA GLU A 102 6.03 -0.32 15.96
C GLU A 102 6.29 1.16 15.68
N ALA A 103 5.69 2.06 16.47
CA ALA A 103 5.86 3.50 16.29
C ALA A 103 7.31 3.96 16.49
N ALA A 104 8.00 3.40 17.49
CA ALA A 104 9.41 3.68 17.74
C ALA A 104 10.29 3.13 16.61
N VAL A 105 9.98 1.95 16.11
CA VAL A 105 10.68 1.30 14.99
C VAL A 105 10.54 2.12 13.71
N ILE A 106 9.32 2.52 13.34
CA ILE A 106 9.05 3.37 12.18
C ILE A 106 9.79 4.71 12.29
N ALA A 107 9.76 5.36 13.45
CA ALA A 107 10.43 6.64 13.67
C ALA A 107 11.96 6.56 13.67
N ALA A 108 12.55 5.37 13.83
CA ALA A 108 13.99 5.16 13.77
C ALA A 108 14.54 5.00 12.34
N ILE A 109 13.67 4.69 11.37
CA ILE A 109 14.07 4.61 9.96
C ILE A 109 14.37 6.02 9.46
N ALA A 110 15.51 6.22 8.78
CA ALA A 110 15.81 7.49 8.16
C ALA A 110 14.73 7.85 7.10
N PRO A 111 14.14 9.05 7.13
CA PRO A 111 13.05 9.41 6.23
C PRO A 111 13.32 9.19 4.75
N GLU A 112 14.57 9.34 4.31
CA GLU A 112 15.03 9.10 2.94
C GLU A 112 15.12 7.62 2.58
N LYS A 113 15.05 6.71 3.58
CA LYS A 113 15.03 5.25 3.40
C LYS A 113 13.69 4.61 3.78
N ASP A 114 12.71 5.39 4.24
CA ASP A 114 11.36 4.93 4.57
C ASP A 114 10.52 4.73 3.30
N VAL A 115 10.78 3.66 2.59
CA VAL A 115 10.15 3.34 1.30
C VAL A 115 8.69 2.89 1.39
N ASP A 116 8.20 2.55 2.58
CA ASP A 116 6.77 2.33 2.85
C ASP A 116 6.01 3.63 3.11
N CYS A 117 6.74 4.74 3.39
CA CYS A 117 6.19 6.07 3.69
C CYS A 117 5.31 6.08 4.95
N PHE A 118 5.80 5.47 6.04
CA PHE A 118 5.11 5.44 7.33
C PHE A 118 5.74 6.37 8.37
N HIS A 119 6.99 6.82 8.13
CA HIS A 119 7.66 7.75 9.02
C HIS A 119 6.87 9.07 9.13
N PRO A 120 6.68 9.64 10.35
CA PRO A 120 5.90 10.86 10.56
C PRO A 120 6.31 12.04 9.66
N TYR A 121 7.60 12.18 9.35
CA TYR A 121 8.11 13.19 8.44
C TYR A 121 7.54 13.02 7.02
N ASN A 122 7.57 11.80 6.47
CA ASN A 122 7.04 11.50 5.13
C ASN A 122 5.52 11.61 5.08
N VAL A 123 4.84 11.19 6.15
CA VAL A 123 3.39 11.39 6.31
C VAL A 123 3.03 12.88 6.34
N GLY A 124 3.82 13.70 7.03
CA GLY A 124 3.66 15.16 7.03
C GLY A 124 3.81 15.75 5.63
N ARG A 125 4.89 15.40 4.92
CA ARG A 125 5.13 15.83 3.54
C ARG A 125 4.01 15.41 2.60
N LEU A 126 3.51 14.18 2.73
CA LEU A 126 2.36 13.72 1.96
C LEU A 126 1.16 14.65 2.18
N ASN A 127 0.84 14.98 3.42
CA ASN A 127 -0.35 15.80 3.74
C ASN A 127 -0.25 17.23 3.22
N ILE A 128 0.95 17.82 3.17
CA ILE A 128 1.16 19.17 2.61
C ILE A 128 1.32 19.20 1.08
N GLY A 129 1.23 18.03 0.41
CA GLY A 129 1.29 17.94 -1.04
C GLY A 129 2.71 17.89 -1.64
N ASP A 130 3.74 17.65 -0.83
CA ASP A 130 5.16 17.57 -1.24
C ASP A 130 5.80 16.22 -0.88
N PRO A 131 5.25 15.07 -1.32
CA PRO A 131 5.78 13.76 -0.99
C PRO A 131 7.01 13.40 -1.81
N VAL A 132 8.06 12.88 -1.15
CA VAL A 132 9.16 12.14 -1.81
C VAL A 132 8.67 10.72 -2.13
N PHE A 133 8.14 10.07 -1.11
CA PHE A 133 7.49 8.76 -1.25
C PHE A 133 5.99 8.89 -1.06
N ARG A 134 5.26 7.93 -1.63
CA ARG A 134 3.83 7.76 -1.35
C ARG A 134 3.61 6.38 -0.74
N PRO A 135 2.75 6.24 0.27
CA PRO A 135 2.42 4.93 0.82
C PRO A 135 1.98 3.97 -0.29
N CYS A 136 2.60 2.79 -0.31
CA CYS A 136 2.57 1.90 -1.48
C CYS A 136 1.14 1.52 -1.93
N THR A 137 0.26 1.19 -0.99
CA THR A 137 -1.12 0.80 -1.30
C THR A 137 -1.96 1.96 -1.85
N PRO A 138 -2.04 3.13 -1.21
CA PRO A 138 -2.70 4.30 -1.77
C PRO A 138 -2.13 4.75 -3.12
N ALA A 139 -0.81 4.72 -3.27
CA ALA A 139 -0.16 5.04 -4.54
C ALA A 139 -0.56 4.06 -5.65
N GLY A 140 -0.68 2.77 -5.32
CA GLY A 140 -1.18 1.75 -6.23
C GLY A 140 -2.61 2.01 -6.70
N VAL A 141 -3.49 2.44 -5.79
CA VAL A 141 -4.87 2.83 -6.13
C VAL A 141 -4.88 4.04 -7.08
N MET A 142 -4.09 5.08 -6.79
CA MET A 142 -3.99 6.25 -7.67
C MET A 142 -3.46 5.89 -9.07
N GLU A 143 -2.49 4.99 -9.14
CA GLU A 143 -1.97 4.49 -10.43
C GLU A 143 -3.04 3.71 -11.22
N MET A 144 -3.85 2.89 -10.53
CA MET A 144 -4.99 2.20 -11.13
C MET A 144 -6.02 3.19 -11.69
N LEU A 145 -6.42 4.19 -10.90
CA LEU A 145 -7.35 5.22 -11.36
C LEU A 145 -6.80 5.93 -12.60
N ARG A 146 -5.52 6.29 -12.59
CA ARG A 146 -4.85 6.94 -13.73
C ARG A 146 -4.83 6.07 -14.99
N GLU A 147 -4.48 4.79 -14.86
CA GLU A 147 -4.39 3.85 -15.99
C GLU A 147 -5.73 3.64 -16.67
N TYR A 148 -6.81 3.61 -15.88
CA TYR A 148 -8.17 3.43 -16.40
C TYR A 148 -8.88 4.77 -16.74
N GLY A 149 -8.16 5.90 -16.74
CA GLY A 149 -8.72 7.21 -17.09
C GLY A 149 -9.76 7.73 -16.11
N ILE A 150 -9.73 7.27 -14.85
CA ILE A 150 -10.67 7.66 -13.80
C ILE A 150 -10.09 8.84 -13.03
N SER A 151 -10.64 10.03 -13.25
CA SER A 151 -10.24 11.25 -12.56
C SER A 151 -11.02 11.43 -11.26
N PRO A 152 -10.36 11.62 -10.10
CA PRO A 152 -11.02 12.03 -8.86
C PRO A 152 -11.52 13.48 -8.87
N ALA A 153 -11.02 14.33 -9.78
CA ALA A 153 -11.33 15.75 -9.80
C ALA A 153 -12.84 16.01 -9.89
N GLY A 154 -13.37 16.77 -8.91
CA GLY A 154 -14.79 17.08 -8.78
C GLY A 154 -15.69 15.92 -8.37
N LYS A 155 -15.11 14.74 -8.04
CA LYS A 155 -15.87 13.55 -7.63
C LYS A 155 -16.01 13.47 -6.11
N ARG A 156 -17.12 12.87 -5.67
CA ARG A 156 -17.31 12.46 -4.28
C ARG A 156 -16.57 11.16 -4.04
N CYS A 157 -15.49 11.23 -3.28
CA CYS A 157 -14.67 10.09 -2.91
C CYS A 157 -14.95 9.69 -1.46
N VAL A 158 -15.35 8.45 -1.24
CA VAL A 158 -15.53 7.93 0.12
C VAL A 158 -14.47 6.88 0.39
N VAL A 159 -13.77 7.03 1.51
CA VAL A 159 -12.77 6.08 1.97
C VAL A 159 -13.26 5.43 3.26
N LEU A 160 -13.43 4.12 3.24
CA LEU A 160 -13.77 3.32 4.41
C LEU A 160 -12.50 2.79 5.06
N GLY A 161 -12.29 3.15 6.33
CA GLY A 161 -11.08 2.82 7.08
C GLY A 161 -10.20 4.05 7.28
N ARG A 162 -9.60 4.17 8.49
CA ARG A 162 -8.79 5.33 8.91
C ARG A 162 -7.41 4.94 9.44
N SER A 163 -6.85 3.83 8.94
CA SER A 163 -5.50 3.43 9.30
C SER A 163 -4.46 4.46 8.84
N ASN A 164 -3.34 4.53 9.54
CA ASN A 164 -2.24 5.42 9.16
C ASN A 164 -1.55 4.97 7.87
N ILE A 165 -1.65 3.68 7.54
CA ILE A 165 -0.95 3.07 6.40
C ILE A 165 -1.76 3.08 5.11
N VAL A 166 -3.11 3.18 5.18
CA VAL A 166 -3.98 3.16 4.00
C VAL A 166 -5.03 4.27 4.02
N GLY A 167 -5.95 4.26 4.99
CA GLY A 167 -7.15 5.11 4.93
C GLY A 167 -6.85 6.61 4.91
N LYS A 168 -6.05 7.08 5.88
CA LYS A 168 -5.64 8.50 5.95
C LYS A 168 -4.83 8.94 4.73
N PRO A 169 -3.75 8.21 4.31
CA PRO A 169 -3.01 8.60 3.13
C PRO A 169 -3.81 8.48 1.83
N MET A 170 -4.76 7.55 1.74
CA MET A 170 -5.65 7.48 0.59
C MET A 170 -6.52 8.74 0.47
N ALA A 171 -7.08 9.19 1.60
CA ALA A 171 -7.87 10.42 1.64
C ALA A 171 -7.00 11.64 1.23
N ALA A 172 -5.76 11.72 1.70
CA ALA A 172 -4.84 12.79 1.31
C ALA A 172 -4.57 12.79 -0.20
N LEU A 173 -4.25 11.63 -0.79
CA LEU A 173 -3.97 11.52 -2.23
C LEU A 173 -5.18 11.84 -3.11
N LEU A 174 -6.39 11.41 -2.71
CA LEU A 174 -7.63 11.74 -3.43
C LEU A 174 -7.94 13.24 -3.35
N THR A 175 -7.67 13.87 -2.18
CA THR A 175 -7.82 15.33 -2.01
C THR A 175 -6.84 16.09 -2.90
N GLN A 176 -5.58 15.66 -2.98
CA GLN A 176 -4.57 16.23 -3.86
C GLN A 176 -4.89 16.07 -5.35
N ALA A 177 -5.74 15.09 -5.69
CA ALA A 177 -6.27 14.89 -7.04
C ALA A 177 -7.62 15.57 -7.25
N ASP A 178 -7.91 16.64 -6.48
CA ASP A 178 -9.12 17.47 -6.55
C ASP A 178 -10.44 16.74 -6.27
N GLY A 179 -10.37 15.59 -5.57
CA GLY A 179 -11.55 14.86 -5.08
C GLY A 179 -12.13 15.49 -3.82
N THR A 180 -13.45 15.47 -3.68
CA THR A 180 -14.12 15.79 -2.40
C THR A 180 -14.18 14.52 -1.56
N VAL A 181 -13.43 14.46 -0.46
CA VAL A 181 -13.20 13.22 0.28
C VAL A 181 -13.97 13.18 1.60
N THR A 182 -14.68 12.08 1.81
CA THR A 182 -15.26 11.71 3.12
C THR A 182 -14.55 10.47 3.65
N LEU A 183 -13.91 10.60 4.82
CA LEU A 183 -13.24 9.49 5.49
C LEU A 183 -14.17 8.89 6.55
N CYS A 184 -14.60 7.65 6.34
CA CYS A 184 -15.52 6.92 7.21
C CYS A 184 -14.82 5.84 8.03
N HIS A 185 -15.41 5.46 9.15
CA HIS A 185 -14.87 4.47 10.08
C HIS A 185 -15.97 3.81 10.93
N SER A 186 -15.62 2.90 11.80
CA SER A 186 -16.55 2.13 12.65
C SER A 186 -17.45 2.96 13.60
N LYS A 187 -17.21 4.25 13.72
CA LYS A 187 -18.04 5.18 14.52
C LYS A 187 -18.84 6.16 13.65
N THR A 188 -18.76 6.04 12.34
CA THR A 188 -19.53 6.87 11.41
C THR A 188 -20.99 6.41 11.43
N PRO A 189 -21.94 7.29 11.81
CA PRO A 189 -23.36 6.96 11.72
C PRO A 189 -23.80 6.92 10.25
N ASP A 190 -24.91 6.25 9.97
CA ASP A 190 -25.56 6.19 8.68
C ASP A 190 -24.62 5.93 7.50
N LEU A 191 -23.68 4.99 7.72
CA LEU A 191 -22.56 4.70 6.83
C LEU A 191 -23.04 4.41 5.39
N ALA A 192 -24.12 3.65 5.23
CA ALA A 192 -24.68 3.32 3.93
C ALA A 192 -25.15 4.55 3.17
N ASP A 193 -25.72 5.56 3.84
CA ASP A 193 -26.18 6.79 3.20
C ASP A 193 -25.03 7.64 2.67
N ILE A 194 -23.89 7.61 3.37
CA ILE A 194 -22.69 8.30 2.94
C ILE A 194 -22.06 7.57 1.75
N THR A 195 -21.91 6.24 1.83
CA THR A 195 -21.25 5.46 0.79
C THR A 195 -22.03 5.42 -0.51
N ARG A 196 -23.37 5.43 -0.47
CA ARG A 196 -24.25 5.54 -1.66
C ARG A 196 -24.07 6.84 -2.45
N GLN A 197 -23.44 7.85 -1.88
CA GLN A 197 -23.18 9.11 -2.60
C GLN A 197 -21.81 9.10 -3.32
N ALA A 198 -20.99 8.07 -3.10
CA ALA A 198 -19.66 7.99 -3.65
C ALA A 198 -19.66 7.76 -5.16
N ASP A 199 -18.94 8.60 -5.89
CA ASP A 199 -18.55 8.33 -7.28
C ASP A 199 -17.35 7.37 -7.30
N ILE A 200 -16.46 7.50 -6.30
CA ILE A 200 -15.31 6.60 -6.05
C ILE A 200 -15.39 6.13 -4.60
N LEU A 201 -15.56 4.84 -4.39
CA LEU A 201 -15.57 4.18 -3.08
C LEU A 201 -14.31 3.35 -2.91
N VAL A 202 -13.52 3.65 -1.89
CA VAL A 202 -12.32 2.87 -1.53
C VAL A 202 -12.57 2.20 -0.20
N SER A 203 -12.56 0.86 -0.14
CA SER A 203 -12.71 0.10 1.11
C SER A 203 -11.38 -0.46 1.59
N ALA A 204 -11.02 -0.14 2.84
CA ALA A 204 -9.80 -0.54 3.52
C ALA A 204 -10.09 -0.84 5.01
N VAL A 205 -11.10 -1.63 5.27
CA VAL A 205 -11.60 -1.95 6.63
C VAL A 205 -10.98 -3.26 7.16
N GLY A 206 -10.79 -4.24 6.29
CA GLY A 206 -10.32 -5.57 6.68
C GLY A 206 -11.43 -6.45 7.24
N LYS A 207 -12.67 -6.31 6.72
CA LYS A 207 -13.82 -7.10 7.15
C LYS A 207 -14.58 -7.65 5.94
N VAL A 208 -14.63 -8.97 5.85
CA VAL A 208 -15.28 -9.70 4.74
C VAL A 208 -16.70 -9.21 4.50
N ASN A 209 -17.03 -8.91 3.24
CA ASN A 209 -18.36 -8.54 2.75
C ASN A 209 -19.01 -7.39 3.55
N CYS A 210 -18.24 -6.46 4.08
CA CYS A 210 -18.80 -5.31 4.80
C CYS A 210 -19.33 -4.20 3.88
N VAL A 211 -19.01 -4.24 2.58
CA VAL A 211 -19.56 -3.35 1.55
C VAL A 211 -20.55 -4.15 0.70
N THR A 212 -21.81 -3.83 0.86
CA THR A 212 -22.95 -4.50 0.20
C THR A 212 -23.52 -3.65 -0.94
N ALA A 213 -24.35 -4.22 -1.79
CA ALA A 213 -24.91 -3.54 -2.97
C ALA A 213 -25.73 -2.28 -2.63
N ASP A 214 -26.42 -2.27 -1.48
CA ASP A 214 -27.20 -1.12 -1.02
C ASP A 214 -26.32 0.05 -0.54
N MET A 215 -25.04 -0.18 -0.32
CA MET A 215 -24.05 0.82 0.06
C MET A 215 -23.36 1.48 -1.16
N VAL A 216 -23.64 1.02 -2.38
CA VAL A 216 -22.93 1.46 -3.58
C VAL A 216 -23.87 2.17 -4.54
N LYS A 217 -23.46 3.36 -5.02
CA LYS A 217 -24.13 4.11 -6.06
C LYS A 217 -24.04 3.39 -7.40
N ASP A 218 -25.09 3.42 -8.19
CA ASP A 218 -25.07 2.89 -9.56
C ASP A 218 -24.03 3.67 -10.40
N GLY A 219 -23.16 2.93 -11.08
CA GLY A 219 -22.06 3.50 -11.87
C GLY A 219 -20.83 3.94 -11.07
N ALA A 220 -20.78 3.68 -9.76
CA ALA A 220 -19.60 4.01 -8.94
C ALA A 220 -18.36 3.22 -9.34
N VAL A 221 -17.20 3.80 -9.10
CA VAL A 221 -15.90 3.10 -9.09
C VAL A 221 -15.68 2.52 -7.70
N VAL A 222 -15.45 1.21 -7.60
CA VAL A 222 -15.27 0.52 -6.32
C VAL A 222 -13.87 -0.10 -6.23
N ILE A 223 -13.09 0.37 -5.28
CA ILE A 223 -11.72 -0.09 -5.03
C ILE A 223 -11.70 -0.84 -3.71
N ASP A 224 -11.52 -2.13 -3.78
CA ASP A 224 -11.35 -3.01 -2.62
C ASP A 224 -9.87 -3.22 -2.33
N VAL A 225 -9.40 -2.66 -1.23
CA VAL A 225 -7.99 -2.69 -0.81
C VAL A 225 -7.72 -3.88 0.11
N ALA A 226 -8.76 -4.39 0.76
CA ALA A 226 -8.59 -5.38 1.80
C ALA A 226 -8.14 -6.74 1.26
N MET A 227 -7.40 -7.46 2.09
CA MET A 227 -7.06 -8.86 1.87
C MET A 227 -7.47 -9.67 3.10
N ASN A 228 -8.65 -10.26 3.00
CA ASN A 228 -9.25 -11.11 4.03
C ASN A 228 -9.17 -12.58 3.61
N ARG A 229 -9.49 -13.49 4.54
CA ARG A 229 -9.81 -14.87 4.23
C ARG A 229 -11.25 -15.15 4.64
N ASN A 230 -12.02 -15.75 3.75
CA ASN A 230 -13.36 -16.21 4.07
C ASN A 230 -13.32 -17.52 4.88
N GLU A 231 -14.47 -18.03 5.28
CA GLU A 231 -14.62 -19.27 6.07
C GLU A 231 -13.98 -20.50 5.39
N ALA A 232 -13.89 -20.52 4.06
CA ALA A 232 -13.21 -21.56 3.29
C ALA A 232 -11.69 -21.31 3.13
N GLY A 233 -11.12 -20.31 3.83
CA GLY A 233 -9.70 -19.94 3.76
C GLY A 233 -9.27 -19.26 2.46
N LYS A 234 -10.20 -18.97 1.53
CA LYS A 234 -9.91 -18.30 0.26
C LYS A 234 -9.76 -16.80 0.46
N LEU A 235 -8.84 -16.20 -0.29
CA LEU A 235 -8.65 -14.74 -0.31
C LEU A 235 -9.91 -14.06 -0.86
N CYS A 236 -10.35 -13.02 -0.17
CA CYS A 236 -11.46 -12.16 -0.53
C CYS A 236 -11.21 -10.74 0.00
N GLY A 237 -12.03 -9.79 -0.40
CA GLY A 237 -11.97 -8.42 0.05
C GLY A 237 -13.02 -8.04 1.08
N ASP A 238 -13.22 -6.73 1.22
CA ASP A 238 -14.29 -6.12 2.02
C ASP A 238 -15.62 -6.08 1.26
N VAL A 239 -15.57 -6.12 -0.08
CA VAL A 239 -16.72 -5.93 -0.95
C VAL A 239 -17.36 -7.27 -1.28
N ASP A 240 -18.69 -7.36 -1.13
CA ASP A 240 -19.46 -8.44 -1.74
C ASP A 240 -19.42 -8.29 -3.27
N LEU A 241 -18.39 -8.88 -3.88
CA LEU A 241 -18.09 -8.71 -5.30
C LEU A 241 -19.29 -9.12 -6.17
N ALA A 242 -19.97 -10.20 -5.83
CA ALA A 242 -21.07 -10.73 -6.63
C ALA A 242 -22.29 -9.78 -6.64
N ALA A 243 -22.58 -9.16 -5.51
CA ALA A 243 -23.72 -8.23 -5.37
C ALA A 243 -23.38 -6.81 -5.88
N VAL A 244 -22.10 -6.38 -5.77
CA VAL A 244 -21.68 -5.01 -6.10
C VAL A 244 -21.28 -4.85 -7.58
N GLU A 245 -20.67 -5.86 -8.19
CA GLU A 245 -20.17 -5.79 -9.58
C GLU A 245 -21.26 -5.38 -10.60
N PRO A 246 -22.53 -5.83 -10.50
CA PRO A 246 -23.59 -5.39 -11.43
C PRO A 246 -23.89 -3.90 -11.36
N LYS A 247 -23.61 -3.24 -10.23
CA LYS A 247 -23.89 -1.81 -9.99
C LYS A 247 -22.72 -0.89 -10.33
N ALA A 248 -21.49 -1.39 -10.19
CA ALA A 248 -20.30 -0.59 -10.41
C ALA A 248 -20.00 -0.34 -11.88
N SER A 249 -19.32 0.76 -12.20
CA SER A 249 -18.71 0.97 -13.53
C SER A 249 -17.35 0.31 -13.61
N TYR A 250 -16.55 0.43 -12.55
CA TYR A 250 -15.26 -0.20 -12.38
C TYR A 250 -15.17 -0.85 -11.00
N ILE A 251 -14.48 -2.00 -10.91
CA ILE A 251 -14.30 -2.70 -9.65
C ILE A 251 -12.95 -3.43 -9.61
N THR A 252 -12.27 -3.42 -8.47
CA THR A 252 -11.07 -4.24 -8.28
C THR A 252 -11.45 -5.61 -7.76
N PRO A 253 -10.95 -6.71 -8.36
CA PRO A 253 -11.11 -8.05 -7.79
C PRO A 253 -10.15 -8.28 -6.60
N VAL A 254 -10.53 -9.17 -5.70
CA VAL A 254 -9.63 -9.72 -4.68
C VAL A 254 -9.67 -11.24 -4.75
N PRO A 255 -8.54 -11.90 -5.06
CA PRO A 255 -7.20 -11.36 -5.39
C PRO A 255 -7.08 -10.77 -6.81
N GLY A 256 -5.97 -10.07 -7.05
CA GLY A 256 -5.58 -9.60 -8.39
C GLY A 256 -5.81 -8.11 -8.64
N GLY A 257 -6.45 -7.39 -7.69
CA GLY A 257 -6.60 -5.95 -7.71
C GLY A 257 -5.43 -5.21 -7.06
N VAL A 258 -5.67 -4.60 -5.89
CA VAL A 258 -4.74 -3.68 -5.23
C VAL A 258 -3.46 -4.35 -4.70
N GLY A 259 -3.55 -5.59 -4.20
CA GLY A 259 -2.39 -6.27 -3.60
C GLY A 259 -1.13 -6.33 -4.47
N PRO A 260 -1.20 -6.77 -5.75
CA PRO A 260 -0.06 -6.71 -6.67
C PRO A 260 0.50 -5.30 -6.85
N MET A 261 -0.36 -4.29 -6.90
CA MET A 261 0.05 -2.89 -7.07
C MET A 261 0.82 -2.36 -5.87
N THR A 262 0.44 -2.73 -4.65
CA THR A 262 1.18 -2.37 -3.42
C THR A 262 2.66 -2.75 -3.55
N ARG A 263 2.94 -3.97 -3.99
CA ARG A 263 4.31 -4.46 -4.17
C ARG A 263 5.05 -3.75 -5.30
N ALA A 264 4.37 -3.49 -6.42
CA ALA A 264 4.96 -2.75 -7.54
C ALA A 264 5.31 -1.31 -7.16
N MET A 265 4.48 -0.65 -6.35
CA MET A 265 4.77 0.70 -5.86
C MET A 265 5.91 0.75 -4.85
N LEU A 266 6.10 -0.30 -4.05
CA LEU A 266 7.29 -0.44 -3.23
C LEU A 266 8.56 -0.45 -4.08
N MET A 267 8.60 -1.23 -5.16
CA MET A 267 9.74 -1.24 -6.09
C MET A 267 10.01 0.15 -6.66
N ARG A 268 8.95 0.91 -6.99
CA ARG A 268 9.06 2.30 -7.47
C ARG A 268 9.65 3.22 -6.39
N ASN A 269 9.23 3.12 -5.15
CA ASN A 269 9.77 3.92 -4.05
C ASN A 269 11.26 3.63 -3.80
N ILE A 270 11.67 2.35 -3.87
CA ILE A 270 13.09 1.96 -3.74
C ILE A 270 13.93 2.58 -4.87
N LEU A 271 13.43 2.52 -6.11
CA LEU A 271 14.10 3.15 -7.23
C LEU A 271 14.24 4.67 -7.01
N THR A 272 13.18 5.34 -6.55
CA THR A 272 13.19 6.77 -6.23
C THR A 272 14.22 7.11 -5.15
N ALA A 273 14.32 6.28 -4.11
CA ALA A 273 15.34 6.44 -3.06
C ALA A 273 16.76 6.30 -3.63
N ALA A 274 17.00 5.27 -4.45
CA ALA A 274 18.30 5.04 -5.07
C ALA A 274 18.71 6.19 -6.02
N GLU A 275 17.77 6.70 -6.82
CA GLU A 275 17.99 7.88 -7.69
C GLU A 275 18.35 9.13 -6.87
N ALA A 276 17.76 9.30 -5.68
CA ALA A 276 18.06 10.41 -4.79
C ALA A 276 19.44 10.29 -4.12
N HIS A 277 19.83 9.09 -3.70
CA HIS A 277 21.13 8.84 -3.06
C HIS A 277 22.34 8.89 -4.02
N LEU A 278 22.09 8.86 -5.32
CA LEU A 278 23.12 8.93 -6.35
C LEU A 278 23.38 10.37 -6.86
N LYS A 279 22.61 11.36 -6.39
CA LYS A 279 22.77 12.79 -6.72
C LYS A 279 23.70 13.47 -5.73
#